data_5af5e82042ecbe024dae0eb71b3108b9
#
_entry.id   5af5e82042ecbe024dae0eb71b3108b9
#
_cell.length_a   1.000
_cell.length_b   1.000
_cell.length_c   1.000
_cell.angle_alpha   90.00
_cell.angle_beta   90.00
_cell.angle_gamma   90.00
#
_symmetry.space_group_name_H-M   'P 1'
#
loop_
_entity.id
_entity.type
_entity.pdbx_description
1 polymer ?
#
loop_
_entity_poly.entity_id
_entity_poly.type
_entity_poly.pdbx_seq_one_letter_code
_entity_poly.pdbx_strand_id
1 'polypeptide(L)'
;MSHRTIVGVDRREGGRDALALAAQLQAVCGGELTAVYVYPFDRTVHLDDADAVEAVLHEDLLAELEHELASAGVSARPVVVAAAVPARALQAIAERDDADLIVVGAPHRAGADRVLGGDVAAGTFRGAPCAVAVAPGGFAGREPTMGTVGVGFDDSPESREALRLGGRVARAAGAALRVVSVGSRAAQEQEAAAIAEGGSFEAVAGRPATELARRSADLDLLVVGSRAHGPVRRLVLGSTSTRLVREAQCPVLIVPRPVVRPVVDEWADRDAAAR
;
A
#
# COMPACT_ATOMS: atom_id res chain seq x y z
N MET A 1 -19.64 -4.98 2.37
CA MET A 1 -18.72 -5.61 1.37
C MET A 1 -17.37 -5.84 2.03
N SER A 2 -16.72 -6.96 1.74
CA SER A 2 -15.44 -7.31 2.35
C SER A 2 -14.30 -6.51 1.70
N HIS A 3 -13.33 -5.98 2.50
CA HIS A 3 -12.15 -5.36 1.94
C HIS A 3 -11.35 -6.35 1.12
N ARG A 4 -10.84 -5.92 -0.03
CA ARG A 4 -10.00 -6.73 -0.91
C ARG A 4 -8.63 -6.11 -1.03
N THR A 5 -7.65 -6.78 -0.48
CA THR A 5 -6.25 -6.39 -0.55
C THR A 5 -5.50 -7.32 -1.48
N ILE A 6 -4.69 -6.75 -2.36
CA ILE A 6 -3.75 -7.48 -3.21
C ILE A 6 -2.35 -7.19 -2.72
N VAL A 7 -1.53 -8.22 -2.51
CA VAL A 7 -0.12 -8.05 -2.21
C VAL A 7 0.74 -8.64 -3.32
N GLY A 8 1.66 -7.84 -3.83
CA GLY A 8 2.69 -8.31 -4.75
C GLY A 8 3.80 -9.00 -3.97
N VAL A 9 3.97 -10.30 -4.20
CA VAL A 9 5.00 -11.12 -3.58
C VAL A 9 6.09 -11.41 -4.61
N ASP A 10 7.34 -11.32 -4.21
CA ASP A 10 8.48 -11.81 -4.96
C ASP A 10 9.39 -12.61 -4.01
N ARG A 11 10.33 -13.39 -4.56
CA ARG A 11 11.26 -14.21 -3.75
C ARG A 11 12.34 -13.38 -3.05
N ARG A 12 12.25 -12.06 -3.07
CA ARG A 12 13.21 -11.12 -2.50
C ARG A 12 12.69 -10.59 -1.16
N GLU A 13 13.56 -9.87 -0.46
CA GLU A 13 13.18 -9.22 0.81
C GLU A 13 11.93 -8.34 0.66
N GLY A 14 11.81 -7.59 -0.46
CA GLY A 14 10.67 -6.70 -0.69
C GLY A 14 9.32 -7.43 -0.74
N GLY A 15 9.28 -8.64 -1.29
CA GLY A 15 8.06 -9.46 -1.28
C GLY A 15 7.66 -9.90 0.12
N ARG A 16 8.64 -10.29 0.94
CA ARG A 16 8.40 -10.64 2.35
C ARG A 16 7.96 -9.44 3.18
N ASP A 17 8.57 -8.27 2.95
CA ASP A 17 8.17 -7.02 3.60
C ASP A 17 6.73 -6.63 3.22
N ALA A 18 6.37 -6.76 1.94
CA ALA A 18 5.01 -6.51 1.46
C ALA A 18 4.00 -7.47 2.10
N LEU A 19 4.33 -8.77 2.15
CA LEU A 19 3.46 -9.78 2.75
C LEU A 19 3.24 -9.54 4.24
N ALA A 20 4.28 -9.20 4.99
CA ALA A 20 4.19 -8.87 6.41
C ALA A 20 3.29 -7.64 6.65
N LEU A 21 3.44 -6.58 5.82
CA LEU A 21 2.58 -5.40 5.91
C LEU A 21 1.12 -5.74 5.56
N ALA A 22 0.90 -6.53 4.51
CA ALA A 22 -0.45 -6.92 4.10
C ALA A 22 -1.15 -7.74 5.19
N ALA A 23 -0.45 -8.68 5.82
CA ALA A 23 -0.95 -9.48 6.93
C ALA A 23 -1.29 -8.60 8.16
N GLN A 24 -0.44 -7.64 8.48
CA GLN A 24 -0.69 -6.69 9.57
C GLN A 24 -1.93 -5.82 9.31
N LEU A 25 -2.05 -5.28 8.10
CA LEU A 25 -3.23 -4.49 7.71
C LEU A 25 -4.50 -5.35 7.69
N GLN A 26 -4.43 -6.60 7.24
CA GLN A 26 -5.55 -7.54 7.30
C GLN A 26 -5.97 -7.84 8.74
N ALA A 27 -5.01 -8.03 9.65
CA ALA A 27 -5.31 -8.26 11.07
C ALA A 27 -6.04 -7.06 11.71
N VAL A 28 -5.68 -5.83 11.33
CA VAL A 28 -6.30 -4.59 11.84
C VAL A 28 -7.65 -4.31 11.17
N CYS A 29 -7.70 -4.37 9.85
CA CYS A 29 -8.84 -3.89 9.07
C CYS A 29 -9.79 -5.02 8.63
N GLY A 30 -9.37 -6.27 8.75
CA GLY A 30 -10.09 -7.42 8.22
C GLY A 30 -10.04 -7.50 6.69
N GLY A 31 -10.88 -8.35 6.11
CA GLY A 31 -11.04 -8.46 4.67
C GLY A 31 -10.31 -9.65 4.03
N GLU A 32 -10.36 -9.71 2.71
CA GLU A 32 -9.77 -10.77 1.90
C GLU A 32 -8.39 -10.33 1.41
N LEU A 33 -7.39 -11.22 1.52
CA LEU A 33 -6.05 -11.00 1.01
C LEU A 33 -5.77 -11.92 -0.17
N THR A 34 -5.28 -11.36 -1.27
CA THR A 34 -4.80 -12.11 -2.43
C THR A 34 -3.30 -11.86 -2.59
N ALA A 35 -2.50 -12.91 -2.49
CA ALA A 35 -1.07 -12.85 -2.73
C ALA A 35 -0.78 -13.16 -4.20
N VAL A 36 -0.14 -12.23 -4.89
CA VAL A 36 0.12 -12.32 -6.33
C VAL A 36 1.61 -12.42 -6.58
N TYR A 37 2.03 -13.53 -7.18
CA TYR A 37 3.37 -13.72 -7.72
C TYR A 37 3.33 -13.52 -9.23
N VAL A 38 4.15 -12.59 -9.73
CA VAL A 38 4.25 -12.31 -11.16
C VAL A 38 5.60 -12.80 -11.67
N TYR A 39 5.58 -13.72 -12.63
CA TYR A 39 6.79 -14.22 -13.28
C TYR A 39 6.89 -13.75 -14.74
N PRO A 40 8.11 -13.45 -15.22
CA PRO A 40 8.31 -13.11 -16.61
C PRO A 40 8.18 -14.38 -17.48
N PHE A 41 7.24 -14.37 -18.39
CA PHE A 41 7.12 -15.41 -19.41
C PHE A 41 7.03 -14.74 -20.77
N ASP A 42 7.95 -15.10 -21.66
CA ASP A 42 7.98 -14.56 -23.03
C ASP A 42 7.42 -15.60 -24.00
N ARG A 43 6.18 -15.39 -24.42
CA ARG A 43 5.50 -16.26 -25.40
C ARG A 43 6.09 -16.15 -26.81
N THR A 44 7.06 -15.26 -27.05
CA THR A 44 7.75 -15.17 -28.35
C THR A 44 8.81 -16.25 -28.53
N VAL A 45 9.21 -16.94 -27.46
CA VAL A 45 10.09 -18.12 -27.54
C VAL A 45 9.25 -19.28 -28.05
N HIS A 46 9.42 -19.63 -29.31
CA HIS A 46 8.79 -20.80 -29.93
C HIS A 46 9.45 -22.09 -29.38
N LEU A 47 8.87 -22.65 -28.34
CA LEU A 47 9.11 -24.00 -27.88
C LEU A 47 7.92 -24.85 -28.38
N ASP A 48 8.19 -26.02 -28.94
CA ASP A 48 7.12 -26.91 -29.46
C ASP A 48 6.12 -27.33 -28.37
N ASP A 49 6.50 -27.21 -27.07
CA ASP A 49 5.70 -27.52 -25.88
C ASP A 49 5.54 -26.32 -24.92
N ALA A 50 5.52 -25.10 -25.42
CA ALA A 50 5.49 -23.88 -24.58
C ALA A 50 4.31 -23.86 -23.57
N ASP A 51 3.15 -24.32 -23.99
CA ASP A 51 1.95 -24.37 -23.12
C ASP A 51 2.12 -25.41 -21.98
N ALA A 52 2.75 -26.55 -22.27
CA ALA A 52 3.02 -27.58 -21.24
C ALA A 52 4.08 -27.11 -20.24
N VAL A 53 5.14 -26.47 -20.71
CA VAL A 53 6.18 -25.88 -19.86
C VAL A 53 5.60 -24.76 -18.98
N GLU A 54 4.76 -23.89 -19.57
CA GLU A 54 4.06 -22.83 -18.81
C GLU A 54 3.18 -23.41 -17.72
N ALA A 55 2.42 -24.48 -18.02
CA ALA A 55 1.54 -25.12 -17.04
C ALA A 55 2.32 -25.72 -15.85
N VAL A 56 3.42 -26.46 -16.11
CA VAL A 56 4.26 -27.02 -15.05
C VAL A 56 4.91 -25.93 -14.21
N LEU A 57 5.46 -24.89 -14.86
CA LEU A 57 6.05 -23.77 -14.14
C LEU A 57 5.01 -23.05 -13.27
N HIS A 58 3.79 -22.90 -13.76
CA HIS A 58 2.71 -22.26 -13.02
C HIS A 58 2.34 -23.07 -11.76
N GLU A 59 2.21 -24.41 -11.87
CA GLU A 59 1.91 -25.29 -10.74
C GLU A 59 3.03 -25.25 -9.69
N ASP A 60 4.29 -25.32 -10.10
CA ASP A 60 5.44 -25.25 -9.19
C ASP A 60 5.47 -23.90 -8.44
N LEU A 61 5.27 -22.79 -9.16
CA LEU A 61 5.27 -21.45 -8.56
C LEU A 61 4.08 -21.25 -7.61
N LEU A 62 2.93 -21.85 -7.92
CA LEU A 62 1.75 -21.82 -7.06
C LEU A 62 2.00 -22.56 -5.75
N ALA A 63 2.55 -23.78 -5.84
CA ALA A 63 2.91 -24.58 -4.67
C ALA A 63 3.97 -23.89 -3.78
N GLU A 64 4.96 -23.23 -4.39
CA GLU A 64 5.95 -22.43 -3.66
C GLU A 64 5.32 -21.25 -2.95
N LEU A 65 4.41 -20.52 -3.60
CA LEU A 65 3.69 -19.40 -3.00
C LEU A 65 2.81 -19.86 -1.83
N GLU A 66 2.10 -20.98 -1.98
CA GLU A 66 1.31 -21.59 -0.91
C GLU A 66 2.20 -21.97 0.30
N HIS A 67 3.37 -22.55 0.03
CA HIS A 67 4.33 -22.88 1.09
C HIS A 67 4.85 -21.63 1.81
N GLU A 68 5.15 -20.55 1.07
CA GLU A 68 5.59 -19.27 1.64
C GLU A 68 4.50 -18.64 2.53
N LEU A 69 3.25 -18.63 2.07
CA LEU A 69 2.11 -18.14 2.85
C LEU A 69 1.91 -18.95 4.13
N ALA A 70 1.96 -20.29 4.03
CA ALA A 70 1.83 -21.18 5.18
C ALA A 70 2.98 -20.97 6.19
N SER A 71 4.21 -20.84 5.70
CA SER A 71 5.40 -20.61 6.54
C SER A 71 5.35 -19.26 7.25
N ALA A 72 4.76 -18.23 6.60
CA ALA A 72 4.54 -16.90 7.18
C ALA A 72 3.29 -16.83 8.08
N GLY A 73 2.47 -17.90 8.15
CA GLY A 73 1.21 -17.91 8.90
C GLY A 73 0.16 -16.93 8.32
N VAL A 74 0.24 -16.62 7.03
CA VAL A 74 -0.63 -15.65 6.38
C VAL A 74 -1.77 -16.35 5.63
N SER A 75 -3.00 -16.02 5.97
CA SER A 75 -4.18 -16.51 5.25
C SER A 75 -4.46 -15.61 4.05
N ALA A 76 -4.07 -16.05 2.87
CA ALA A 76 -4.28 -15.33 1.62
C ALA A 76 -4.60 -16.30 0.48
N ARG A 77 -5.34 -15.83 -0.52
CA ARG A 77 -5.56 -16.57 -1.77
C ARG A 77 -4.30 -16.44 -2.64
N PRO A 78 -3.61 -17.52 -2.98
CA PRO A 78 -2.46 -17.47 -3.87
C PRO A 78 -2.90 -17.30 -5.32
N VAL A 79 -2.18 -16.46 -6.06
CA VAL A 79 -2.38 -16.23 -7.51
C VAL A 79 -1.02 -16.08 -8.17
N VAL A 80 -0.79 -16.86 -9.22
CA VAL A 80 0.42 -16.79 -10.04
C VAL A 80 0.05 -16.26 -11.42
N VAL A 81 0.80 -15.31 -11.95
CA VAL A 81 0.51 -14.66 -13.24
C VAL A 81 1.76 -14.48 -14.08
N ALA A 82 1.67 -14.91 -15.34
CA ALA A 82 2.70 -14.62 -16.34
C ALA A 82 2.54 -13.19 -16.86
N ALA A 83 3.51 -12.31 -16.67
CA ALA A 83 3.49 -10.97 -17.23
C ALA A 83 4.88 -10.35 -17.32
N ALA A 84 5.14 -9.61 -18.40
CA ALA A 84 6.41 -8.91 -18.59
C ALA A 84 6.60 -7.72 -17.63
N VAL A 85 5.50 -7.13 -17.13
CA VAL A 85 5.52 -5.95 -16.27
C VAL A 85 4.68 -6.21 -15.01
N PRO A 86 5.31 -6.60 -13.87
CA PRO A 86 4.60 -6.95 -12.64
C PRO A 86 3.62 -5.88 -12.16
N ALA A 87 4.00 -4.61 -12.21
CA ALA A 87 3.14 -3.51 -11.80
C ALA A 87 1.81 -3.46 -12.58
N ARG A 88 1.85 -3.77 -13.88
CA ARG A 88 0.64 -3.82 -14.72
C ARG A 88 -0.24 -5.02 -14.40
N ALA A 89 0.37 -6.15 -14.09
CA ALA A 89 -0.38 -7.34 -13.66
C ALA A 89 -1.12 -7.07 -12.35
N LEU A 90 -0.45 -6.48 -11.35
CA LEU A 90 -1.08 -6.09 -10.08
C LEU A 90 -2.23 -5.12 -10.28
N GLN A 91 -2.07 -4.10 -11.13
CA GLN A 91 -3.14 -3.15 -11.46
C GLN A 91 -4.33 -3.84 -12.14
N ALA A 92 -4.07 -4.71 -13.12
CA ALA A 92 -5.14 -5.43 -13.83
C ALA A 92 -5.93 -6.37 -12.91
N ILE A 93 -5.24 -7.04 -11.98
CA ILE A 93 -5.90 -7.88 -10.97
C ILE A 93 -6.71 -7.01 -10.01
N ALA A 94 -6.17 -5.87 -9.59
CA ALA A 94 -6.88 -4.94 -8.71
C ALA A 94 -8.13 -4.36 -9.38
N GLU A 95 -8.08 -4.04 -10.66
CA GLU A 95 -9.26 -3.61 -11.44
C GLU A 95 -10.30 -4.73 -11.60
N ARG A 96 -9.85 -5.95 -11.92
CA ARG A 96 -10.72 -7.12 -12.10
C ARG A 96 -11.46 -7.51 -10.81
N ASP A 97 -10.72 -7.53 -9.70
CA ASP A 97 -11.22 -8.00 -8.41
C ASP A 97 -11.82 -6.86 -7.56
N ASP A 98 -11.90 -5.64 -8.11
CA ASP A 98 -12.40 -4.42 -7.43
C ASP A 98 -11.69 -4.21 -6.08
N ALA A 99 -10.36 -4.30 -6.09
CA ALA A 99 -9.55 -4.23 -4.89
C ALA A 99 -9.48 -2.80 -4.32
N ASP A 100 -9.45 -2.69 -3.00
CA ASP A 100 -9.37 -1.43 -2.26
C ASP A 100 -7.92 -1.00 -2.01
N LEU A 101 -6.99 -1.99 -1.98
CA LEU A 101 -5.60 -1.78 -1.62
C LEU A 101 -4.67 -2.70 -2.41
N ILE A 102 -3.57 -2.14 -2.91
CA ILE A 102 -2.40 -2.89 -3.38
C ILE A 102 -1.26 -2.68 -2.41
N VAL A 103 -0.61 -3.77 -1.95
CA VAL A 103 0.57 -3.72 -1.09
C VAL A 103 1.78 -4.19 -1.88
N VAL A 104 2.88 -3.44 -1.79
CA VAL A 104 4.16 -3.76 -2.43
C VAL A 104 5.32 -3.43 -1.50
N GLY A 105 6.48 -4.04 -1.72
CA GLY A 105 7.71 -3.69 -1.01
C GLY A 105 8.38 -2.45 -1.60
N ALA A 106 9.16 -1.76 -0.78
CA ALA A 106 9.97 -0.63 -1.23
C ALA A 106 11.05 -1.08 -2.23
N PRO A 107 11.45 -0.19 -3.16
CA PRO A 107 12.52 -0.50 -4.09
C PRO A 107 13.84 -0.74 -3.34
N HIS A 108 14.52 -1.84 -3.67
CA HIS A 108 15.83 -2.15 -3.07
C HIS A 108 16.88 -1.08 -3.37
N ARG A 109 17.62 -0.66 -2.35
CA ARG A 109 18.66 0.39 -2.47
C ARG A 109 19.98 -0.09 -3.08
N ALA A 110 20.22 -1.40 -3.24
CA ALA A 110 21.54 -1.92 -3.57
C ALA A 110 21.56 -2.78 -4.84
N GLY A 111 22.48 -2.47 -5.76
CA GLY A 111 23.02 -3.40 -6.75
C GLY A 111 22.77 -3.06 -8.21
N ALA A 112 23.63 -3.62 -9.06
CA ALA A 112 23.66 -3.51 -10.52
C ALA A 112 22.42 -4.12 -11.22
N ASP A 113 21.54 -4.80 -10.49
CA ASP A 113 20.29 -5.42 -10.99
C ASP A 113 19.17 -4.42 -11.37
N ARG A 114 19.48 -3.14 -11.34
CA ARG A 114 18.57 -2.07 -11.81
C ARG A 114 18.13 -2.19 -13.28
N VAL A 115 18.80 -3.03 -14.05
CA VAL A 115 18.63 -3.06 -15.51
C VAL A 115 17.50 -3.99 -15.96
N LEU A 116 17.05 -4.95 -15.12
CA LEU A 116 16.03 -5.94 -15.50
C LEU A 116 14.77 -6.00 -14.63
N GLY A 117 14.74 -5.29 -13.48
CA GLY A 117 13.55 -5.21 -12.64
C GLY A 117 13.14 -3.76 -12.47
N GLY A 118 12.25 -3.24 -13.33
CA GLY A 118 11.64 -1.93 -13.13
C GLY A 118 11.12 -1.82 -11.70
N ASP A 119 11.26 -0.63 -11.09
CA ASP A 119 10.70 -0.31 -9.78
C ASP A 119 9.19 -0.65 -9.74
N VAL A 120 8.85 -1.85 -9.23
CA VAL A 120 7.47 -2.36 -9.19
C VAL A 120 6.60 -1.39 -8.41
N ALA A 121 7.12 -0.86 -7.30
CA ALA A 121 6.40 0.12 -6.51
C ALA A 121 6.09 1.38 -7.33
N ALA A 122 7.09 2.00 -7.98
CA ALA A 122 6.87 3.18 -8.81
C ALA A 122 5.96 2.89 -10.02
N GLY A 123 6.07 1.69 -10.59
CA GLY A 123 5.20 1.23 -11.66
C GLY A 123 3.76 1.04 -11.21
N THR A 124 3.57 0.45 -10.02
CA THR A 124 2.24 0.21 -9.43
C THR A 124 1.51 1.52 -9.16
N PHE A 125 2.21 2.54 -8.66
CA PHE A 125 1.59 3.85 -8.43
C PHE A 125 1.08 4.51 -9.71
N ARG A 126 1.77 4.34 -10.84
CA ARG A 126 1.36 4.95 -12.11
C ARG A 126 0.15 4.25 -12.68
N GLY A 127 -1.01 4.62 -12.21
CA GLY A 127 -2.28 4.11 -12.71
C GLY A 127 -2.94 3.08 -11.82
N ALA A 128 -2.55 2.97 -10.55
CA ALA A 128 -3.27 2.15 -9.59
C ALA A 128 -4.75 2.58 -9.50
N PRO A 129 -5.67 1.62 -9.53
CA PRO A 129 -7.11 1.90 -9.46
C PRO A 129 -7.56 2.24 -8.02
N CYS A 130 -6.75 1.90 -7.02
CA CYS A 130 -7.06 1.98 -5.59
C CYS A 130 -5.87 2.54 -4.79
N ALA A 131 -5.96 2.53 -3.46
CA ALA A 131 -4.87 2.90 -2.57
C ALA A 131 -3.67 1.95 -2.74
N VAL A 132 -2.47 2.46 -2.45
CA VAL A 132 -1.24 1.65 -2.50
C VAL A 132 -0.46 1.83 -1.21
N ALA A 133 -0.13 0.72 -0.55
CA ALA A 133 0.77 0.70 0.60
C ALA A 133 2.14 0.16 0.21
N VAL A 134 3.18 0.75 0.79
CA VAL A 134 4.57 0.34 0.57
C VAL A 134 5.22 -0.04 1.89
N ALA A 135 5.69 -1.26 1.98
CA ALA A 135 6.49 -1.73 3.10
C ALA A 135 7.94 -1.24 2.96
N PRO A 136 8.54 -0.61 3.97
CA PRO A 136 9.96 -0.27 3.96
C PRO A 136 10.84 -1.52 4.03
N GLY A 137 12.09 -1.43 3.55
CA GLY A 137 13.02 -2.56 3.61
C GLY A 137 13.25 -3.06 5.05
N GLY A 138 13.28 -4.37 5.24
CA GLY A 138 13.44 -5.03 6.54
C GLY A 138 12.18 -5.01 7.42
N PHE A 139 11.01 -4.71 6.85
CA PHE A 139 9.77 -4.65 7.61
C PHE A 139 9.34 -6.02 8.16
N ALA A 140 9.54 -7.09 7.40
CA ALA A 140 9.21 -8.46 7.82
C ALA A 140 9.96 -8.93 9.08
N GLY A 141 11.11 -8.32 9.39
CA GLY A 141 11.89 -8.61 10.59
C GLY A 141 11.50 -7.79 11.82
N ARG A 142 10.47 -6.95 11.73
CA ARG A 142 10.01 -6.11 12.85
C ARG A 142 8.87 -6.78 13.60
N GLU A 143 8.76 -6.44 14.89
CA GLU A 143 7.56 -6.78 15.65
C GLU A 143 6.35 -6.07 15.03
N PRO A 144 5.23 -6.78 14.79
CA PRO A 144 4.05 -6.19 14.18
C PRO A 144 3.34 -5.25 15.18
N THR A 145 3.62 -3.95 15.07
CA THR A 145 3.01 -2.92 15.90
C THR A 145 2.16 -1.96 15.05
N MET A 146 1.02 -1.52 15.58
CA MET A 146 0.19 -0.47 15.00
C MET A 146 -0.30 0.44 16.14
N GLY A 147 0.64 1.00 16.89
CA GLY A 147 0.35 1.88 18.04
C GLY A 147 0.22 3.35 17.64
N THR A 148 0.76 3.76 16.50
CA THR A 148 0.74 5.15 16.07
C THR A 148 0.57 5.27 14.56
N VAL A 149 -0.53 5.90 14.13
CA VAL A 149 -0.80 6.21 12.72
C VAL A 149 -0.59 7.71 12.49
N GLY A 150 0.33 8.04 11.59
CA GLY A 150 0.58 9.41 11.14
C GLY A 150 -0.21 9.74 9.88
N VAL A 151 -0.64 10.99 9.73
CA VAL A 151 -1.28 11.49 8.52
C VAL A 151 -0.63 12.79 8.09
N GLY A 152 -0.15 12.85 6.84
CA GLY A 152 0.27 14.10 6.22
C GLY A 152 -0.94 14.89 5.71
N PHE A 153 -1.11 16.11 6.21
CA PHE A 153 -2.29 16.93 5.92
C PHE A 153 -1.90 18.31 5.35
N ASP A 154 -2.48 18.68 4.23
CA ASP A 154 -2.29 19.97 3.56
C ASP A 154 -3.62 20.62 3.11
N ASP A 155 -4.73 20.11 3.65
CA ASP A 155 -6.10 20.56 3.35
C ASP A 155 -6.57 20.30 1.91
N SER A 156 -5.80 19.55 1.12
CA SER A 156 -6.25 19.06 -0.18
C SER A 156 -7.36 18.00 -0.03
N PRO A 157 -8.21 17.79 -1.05
CA PRO A 157 -9.19 16.71 -1.04
C PRO A 157 -8.57 15.34 -0.77
N GLU A 158 -7.36 15.10 -1.30
CA GLU A 158 -6.60 13.87 -1.12
C GLU A 158 -6.10 13.70 0.31
N SER A 159 -5.63 14.77 0.94
CA SER A 159 -5.17 14.72 2.35
C SER A 159 -6.34 14.61 3.34
N ARG A 160 -7.50 15.14 3.01
CA ARG A 160 -8.74 14.92 3.79
C ARG A 160 -9.18 13.46 3.74
N GLU A 161 -9.08 12.81 2.56
CA GLU A 161 -9.36 11.40 2.42
C GLU A 161 -8.31 10.54 3.15
N ALA A 162 -7.03 10.91 3.05
CA ALA A 162 -5.96 10.29 3.81
C ALA A 162 -6.21 10.38 5.33
N LEU A 163 -6.72 11.52 5.81
CA LEU A 163 -7.05 11.72 7.21
C LEU A 163 -8.23 10.84 7.66
N ARG A 164 -9.29 10.73 6.85
CA ARG A 164 -10.42 9.83 7.14
C ARG A 164 -9.96 8.36 7.18
N LEU A 165 -9.15 7.94 6.21
CA LEU A 165 -8.64 6.57 6.16
C LEU A 165 -7.69 6.28 7.34
N GLY A 166 -6.73 7.18 7.59
CA GLY A 166 -5.80 7.07 8.72
C GLY A 166 -6.51 7.01 10.06
N GLY A 167 -7.53 7.84 10.25
CA GLY A 167 -8.38 7.84 11.47
C GLY A 167 -9.11 6.51 11.67
N ARG A 168 -9.60 5.89 10.58
CA ARG A 168 -10.24 4.57 10.67
C ARG A 168 -9.25 3.45 10.99
N VAL A 169 -8.09 3.44 10.34
CA VAL A 169 -7.03 2.47 10.66
C VAL A 169 -6.59 2.63 12.12
N ALA A 170 -6.38 3.87 12.59
CA ALA A 170 -6.02 4.14 13.97
C ALA A 170 -7.09 3.64 14.95
N ARG A 171 -8.37 3.90 14.67
CA ARG A 171 -9.48 3.42 15.51
C ARG A 171 -9.55 1.89 15.53
N ALA A 172 -9.46 1.24 14.38
CA ALA A 172 -9.50 -0.22 14.27
C ALA A 172 -8.33 -0.89 15.01
N ALA A 173 -7.15 -0.27 15.00
CA ALA A 173 -5.97 -0.75 15.71
C ALA A 173 -5.91 -0.35 17.19
N GLY A 174 -6.77 0.54 17.68
CA GLY A 174 -6.62 1.17 18.99
C GLY A 174 -5.37 2.08 19.07
N ALA A 175 -4.91 2.60 17.94
CA ALA A 175 -3.69 3.36 17.79
C ALA A 175 -3.90 4.87 18.00
N ALA A 176 -2.85 5.58 18.41
CA ALA A 176 -2.84 7.03 18.43
C ALA A 176 -2.81 7.59 17.01
N LEU A 177 -3.65 8.62 16.73
CA LEU A 177 -3.63 9.34 15.47
C LEU A 177 -2.82 10.62 15.61
N ARG A 178 -1.82 10.81 14.73
CA ARG A 178 -0.99 12.02 14.65
C ARG A 178 -1.15 12.68 13.29
N VAL A 179 -1.71 13.87 13.26
CA VAL A 179 -1.86 14.66 12.03
C VAL A 179 -0.72 15.66 11.96
N VAL A 180 0.04 15.62 10.86
CA VAL A 180 1.20 16.48 10.62
C VAL A 180 0.93 17.36 9.42
N SER A 181 0.93 18.68 9.61
CA SER A 181 0.85 19.65 8.53
C SER A 181 2.14 20.46 8.42
N VAL A 182 2.68 20.55 7.20
CA VAL A 182 3.92 21.27 6.94
C VAL A 182 3.65 22.58 6.23
N GLY A 183 3.99 23.71 6.86
CA GLY A 183 3.69 25.05 6.37
C GLY A 183 2.26 25.50 6.63
N SER A 184 1.58 24.91 7.60
CA SER A 184 0.18 25.10 7.90
C SER A 184 -0.16 26.50 8.46
N ARG A 185 -1.42 26.91 8.22
CA ARG A 185 -2.08 28.03 8.86
C ARG A 185 -3.12 27.51 9.86
N ALA A 186 -3.51 28.36 10.82
CA ALA A 186 -4.49 28.02 11.87
C ALA A 186 -5.83 27.42 11.36
N ALA A 187 -6.26 27.80 10.16
CA ALA A 187 -7.47 27.25 9.54
C ALA A 187 -7.37 25.74 9.25
N GLN A 188 -6.17 25.24 8.94
CA GLN A 188 -5.95 23.81 8.67
C GLN A 188 -6.02 22.98 9.95
N GLU A 189 -5.66 23.57 11.10
CA GLU A 189 -5.77 22.92 12.40
C GLU A 189 -7.22 22.63 12.78
N GLN A 190 -8.12 23.61 12.58
CA GLN A 190 -9.54 23.43 12.87
C GLN A 190 -10.18 22.37 11.98
N GLU A 191 -9.86 22.36 10.69
CA GLU A 191 -10.37 21.37 9.75
C GLU A 191 -9.85 19.97 10.08
N ALA A 192 -8.56 19.84 10.37
CA ALA A 192 -7.97 18.59 10.77
C ALA A 192 -8.53 18.07 12.09
N ALA A 193 -8.74 18.93 13.08
CA ALA A 193 -9.34 18.56 14.36
C ALA A 193 -10.78 18.06 14.21
N ALA A 194 -11.57 18.70 13.30
CA ALA A 194 -12.93 18.26 13.02
C ALA A 194 -13.02 16.87 12.38
N ILE A 195 -12.00 16.48 11.60
CA ILE A 195 -11.95 15.17 10.91
C ILE A 195 -11.27 14.11 11.80
N ALA A 196 -10.30 14.51 12.60
CA ALA A 196 -9.41 13.57 13.34
C ALA A 196 -10.02 12.98 14.62
N GLU A 197 -11.19 13.47 15.07
CA GLU A 197 -11.93 12.93 16.22
C GLU A 197 -11.03 12.50 17.42
N GLY A 198 -10.25 13.44 17.96
CA GLY A 198 -9.39 13.17 19.12
C GLY A 198 -7.92 12.86 18.80
N GLY A 199 -7.53 12.92 17.52
CA GLY A 199 -6.13 12.86 17.12
C GLY A 199 -5.33 14.10 17.55
N SER A 200 -4.00 13.96 17.67
CA SER A 200 -3.10 15.09 17.87
C SER A 200 -2.78 15.77 16.54
N PHE A 201 -2.65 17.11 16.56
CA PHE A 201 -2.25 17.91 15.41
C PHE A 201 -0.91 18.59 15.67
N GLU A 202 0.01 18.51 14.71
CA GLU A 202 1.30 19.17 14.75
C GLU A 202 1.53 19.99 13.47
N ALA A 203 1.70 21.30 13.62
CA ALA A 203 2.11 22.19 12.55
C ALA A 203 3.62 22.39 12.58
N VAL A 204 4.29 22.16 11.45
CA VAL A 204 5.73 22.28 11.35
C VAL A 204 6.17 23.12 10.16
N ALA A 205 7.29 23.79 10.29
CA ALA A 205 7.94 24.48 9.18
C ALA A 205 8.89 23.52 8.45
N GLY A 206 9.05 23.71 7.14
CA GLY A 206 10.01 22.93 6.36
C GLY A 206 9.45 22.45 5.02
N ARG A 207 10.11 21.42 4.47
CA ARG A 207 9.68 20.77 3.24
C ARG A 207 8.83 19.54 3.58
N PRO A 208 7.61 19.39 3.05
CA PRO A 208 6.71 18.31 3.43
C PRO A 208 7.34 16.92 3.39
N ALA A 209 8.00 16.57 2.29
CA ALA A 209 8.63 15.26 2.15
C ALA A 209 9.73 14.99 3.20
N THR A 210 10.53 16.01 3.53
CA THR A 210 11.61 15.89 4.52
C THR A 210 11.07 15.75 5.94
N GLU A 211 10.09 16.58 6.29
CA GLU A 211 9.52 16.57 7.64
C GLU A 211 8.69 15.33 7.93
N LEU A 212 7.91 14.86 6.95
CA LEU A 212 7.16 13.62 7.07
C LEU A 212 8.07 12.38 7.11
N ALA A 213 9.13 12.34 6.27
CA ALA A 213 10.10 11.24 6.31
C ALA A 213 10.83 11.16 7.66
N ARG A 214 11.21 12.31 8.23
CA ARG A 214 11.85 12.34 9.57
C ARG A 214 10.92 11.79 10.65
N ARG A 215 9.64 12.17 10.64
CA ARG A 215 8.64 11.72 11.63
C ARG A 215 8.21 10.28 11.45
N SER A 216 8.42 9.72 10.27
CA SER A 216 8.08 8.30 10.02
C SER A 216 8.86 7.33 10.91
N ALA A 217 9.96 7.78 11.56
CA ALA A 217 10.70 6.97 12.53
C ALA A 217 9.90 6.66 13.80
N ASP A 218 8.95 7.54 14.15
CA ASP A 218 8.12 7.45 15.36
C ASP A 218 6.67 7.02 15.04
N LEU A 219 6.45 6.45 13.86
CA LEU A 219 5.14 6.01 13.37
C LEU A 219 5.19 4.54 12.95
N ASP A 220 4.07 3.85 13.13
CA ASP A 220 3.90 2.49 12.60
C ASP A 220 3.26 2.49 11.21
N LEU A 221 2.55 3.55 10.84
CA LEU A 221 2.01 3.78 9.51
C LEU A 221 1.96 5.27 9.20
N LEU A 222 2.37 5.69 8.01
CA LEU A 222 2.19 7.05 7.50
C LEU A 222 1.20 7.04 6.33
N VAL A 223 0.09 7.77 6.47
CA VAL A 223 -0.94 7.90 5.44
C VAL A 223 -0.83 9.27 4.78
N VAL A 224 -0.77 9.31 3.46
CA VAL A 224 -0.68 10.55 2.69
C VAL A 224 -1.58 10.52 1.46
N GLY A 225 -2.08 11.68 1.05
CA GLY A 225 -2.78 11.82 -0.22
C GLY A 225 -1.82 11.77 -1.42
N SER A 226 -2.31 11.27 -2.53
CA SER A 226 -1.63 11.40 -3.81
C SER A 226 -1.89 12.80 -4.37
N ARG A 227 -0.88 13.47 -4.97
CA ARG A 227 -1.12 14.69 -5.74
C ARG A 227 -1.47 14.32 -7.18
N ALA A 228 -2.73 14.45 -7.54
CA ALA A 228 -3.18 14.34 -8.92
C ALA A 228 -3.37 15.74 -9.51
N HIS A 229 -2.50 16.17 -10.43
CA HIS A 229 -2.78 17.26 -11.33
C HIS A 229 -3.44 16.65 -12.59
N GLY A 230 -4.77 16.81 -12.72
CA GLY A 230 -5.51 16.42 -13.93
C GLY A 230 -6.79 15.62 -13.66
N PRO A 231 -7.66 15.47 -14.67
CA PRO A 231 -8.97 14.81 -14.56
C PRO A 231 -8.88 13.27 -14.55
N VAL A 232 -7.70 12.69 -14.39
CA VAL A 232 -7.47 11.25 -14.55
C VAL A 232 -7.71 10.52 -13.24
N ARG A 233 -8.57 9.49 -13.29
CA ARG A 233 -9.00 8.62 -12.18
C ARG A 233 -7.91 7.67 -11.64
N ARG A 234 -6.64 7.85 -12.02
CA ARG A 234 -5.55 6.94 -11.67
C ARG A 234 -4.56 7.64 -10.76
N LEU A 235 -4.02 6.89 -9.81
CA LEU A 235 -3.04 7.40 -8.85
C LEU A 235 -1.80 7.91 -9.58
N VAL A 236 -1.38 9.15 -9.28
CA VAL A 236 -0.15 9.75 -9.77
C VAL A 236 0.67 10.21 -8.56
N LEU A 237 1.90 9.70 -8.44
CA LEU A 237 2.79 10.12 -7.37
C LEU A 237 3.22 11.58 -7.52
N GLY A 238 2.94 12.38 -6.49
CA GLY A 238 3.57 13.69 -6.31
C GLY A 238 5.02 13.57 -5.84
N SER A 239 5.76 14.66 -5.89
CA SER A 239 7.15 14.72 -5.41
C SER A 239 7.31 14.29 -3.94
N THR A 240 6.36 14.66 -3.09
CA THR A 240 6.32 14.27 -1.66
C THR A 240 6.16 12.76 -1.51
N SER A 241 5.13 12.18 -2.11
CA SER A 241 4.85 10.74 -2.01
C SER A 241 5.98 9.89 -2.62
N THR A 242 6.57 10.33 -3.76
CA THR A 242 7.74 9.66 -4.37
C THR A 242 8.93 9.61 -3.42
N ARG A 243 9.18 10.70 -2.69
CA ARG A 243 10.28 10.76 -1.74
C ARG A 243 10.01 9.92 -0.50
N LEU A 244 8.78 9.96 0.03
CA LEU A 244 8.38 9.17 1.19
C LEU A 244 8.53 7.67 0.96
N VAL A 245 8.15 7.15 -0.21
CA VAL A 245 8.35 5.74 -0.58
C VAL A 245 9.82 5.29 -0.47
N ARG A 246 10.76 6.22 -0.64
CA ARG A 246 12.21 5.94 -0.60
C ARG A 246 12.85 6.17 0.76
N GLU A 247 12.33 7.12 1.53
CA GLU A 247 13.01 7.66 2.73
C GLU A 247 12.26 7.34 4.03
N ALA A 248 10.97 7.02 3.98
CA ALA A 248 10.21 6.71 5.18
C ALA A 248 10.72 5.44 5.87
N GLN A 249 10.70 5.46 7.20
CA GLN A 249 11.14 4.35 8.04
C GLN A 249 9.99 3.45 8.48
N CYS A 250 8.74 3.90 8.34
CA CYS A 250 7.52 3.09 8.51
C CYS A 250 6.85 2.84 7.16
N PRO A 251 5.87 1.93 7.07
CA PRO A 251 5.01 1.77 5.91
C PRO A 251 4.33 3.08 5.51
N VAL A 252 4.20 3.30 4.19
CA VAL A 252 3.52 4.47 3.63
C VAL A 252 2.30 4.04 2.86
N LEU A 253 1.11 4.50 3.26
CA LEU A 253 -0.15 4.30 2.56
C LEU A 253 -0.49 5.56 1.76
N ILE A 254 -0.60 5.42 0.45
CA ILE A 254 -0.91 6.52 -0.46
C ILE A 254 -2.32 6.37 -0.96
N VAL A 255 -3.13 7.37 -0.66
CA VAL A 255 -4.56 7.39 -0.95
C VAL A 255 -4.79 8.17 -2.26
N PRO A 256 -5.46 7.59 -3.25
CA PRO A 256 -5.81 8.30 -4.47
C PRO A 256 -6.84 9.39 -4.18
N ARG A 257 -7.01 10.30 -5.14
CA ARG A 257 -8.10 11.27 -5.09
C ARG A 257 -9.43 10.55 -5.00
N PRO A 258 -10.35 10.96 -4.10
CA PRO A 258 -11.66 10.33 -4.01
C PRO A 258 -12.34 10.38 -5.37
N VAL A 259 -12.51 9.21 -5.96
CA VAL A 259 -13.47 9.01 -7.04
C VAL A 259 -14.81 8.86 -6.35
N VAL A 260 -15.89 9.38 -6.93
CA VAL A 260 -17.29 9.39 -6.43
C VAL A 260 -17.87 7.94 -6.20
N ARG A 261 -17.04 7.02 -5.79
CA ARG A 261 -17.42 5.79 -5.09
C ARG A 261 -16.92 5.94 -3.65
N PRO A 262 -17.80 5.94 -2.67
CA PRO A 262 -17.38 5.95 -1.27
C PRO A 262 -16.78 4.57 -0.96
N VAL A 263 -15.49 4.41 -1.22
CA VAL A 263 -14.67 3.31 -0.66
C VAL A 263 -14.68 3.38 0.88
N VAL A 264 -15.28 4.43 1.42
CA VAL A 264 -15.05 4.96 2.74
C VAL A 264 -16.15 4.63 3.74
N ASP A 265 -17.39 4.47 3.31
CA ASP A 265 -18.52 4.27 4.23
C ASP A 265 -18.65 2.83 4.76
N GLU A 266 -18.03 1.86 4.10
CA GLU A 266 -18.19 0.44 4.45
C GLU A 266 -17.22 -0.08 5.54
N TRP A 267 -16.17 0.69 5.88
CA TRP A 267 -15.25 0.30 6.98
C TRP A 267 -15.81 0.60 8.37
N ALA A 268 -16.75 1.53 8.48
CA ALA A 268 -17.29 2.01 9.75
C ALA A 268 -18.48 1.20 10.29
N ASP A 269 -19.22 0.48 9.43
CA ASP A 269 -20.50 -0.12 9.84
C ASP A 269 -20.40 -1.50 10.49
N ARG A 270 -19.19 -2.10 10.59
CA ARG A 270 -19.06 -3.45 11.19
C ARG A 270 -19.12 -3.48 12.71
N ASP A 271 -18.70 -2.42 13.37
CA ASP A 271 -18.76 -2.38 14.85
C ASP A 271 -20.17 -2.12 15.40
N ALA A 272 -21.08 -1.60 14.58
CA ALA A 272 -22.46 -1.36 14.98
C ALA A 272 -23.37 -2.63 14.91
N ALA A 273 -22.99 -3.64 14.14
CA ALA A 273 -23.78 -4.87 13.95
C ALA A 273 -23.36 -6.03 14.87
N ALA A 274 -22.30 -5.87 15.67
CA ALA A 274 -21.75 -6.88 16.57
C ALA A 274 -22.01 -6.57 18.07
N ARG A 275 -22.92 -5.62 18.38
CA ARG A 275 -23.37 -5.36 19.76
C ARG A 275 -24.84 -5.69 19.93
#